data_4586093c8ac2301e458894e82418d88a
#
_entry.id   4586093c8ac2301e458894e82418d88a
#
_cell.length_a   1.000
_cell.length_b   1.000
_cell.length_c   1.000
_cell.angle_alpha   90.00
_cell.angle_beta   90.00
_cell.angle_gamma   90.00
#
_symmetry.space_group_name_H-M   'P 1'
#
loop_
_entity.id
_entity.type
_entity.pdbx_description
1 polymer ?
#
loop_
_entity_poly.entity_id
_entity_poly.type
_entity_poly.pdbx_seq_one_letter_code
_entity_poly.pdbx_strand_id
1 'polypeptide(L)'
;MTQATGVARYKGLRGVAAAFAQPGAVTMLFFGLASGLPFLLVGNTLSAWLKESGVDYGAIGLASYVTFSYNFKFLWAPLVDKFRLPLFCRLGQRRGWLMFALLLLAAGLLLMAFMPPTASLPNFVGATILAAFAGATIDIVVDAYRVEIAPPEAQGALAATYTLGYRFGLIASGAGILLIADQVGWQRGYVAICLLLIVPIVTVLIAREPEHRVRERLPLRVAVQEGFIGPFRDFFSRYGLGLALGLLLFVALFRLPDQMLGVMAYPFYLDAGFTKTQIAEVSKVYGVIIGIAGALLGGWAVTRFEMRRLLVVAALGVALSNMLYLVMAQNPGQTWAFVVTLSGDNFAQGFAGPVLVAFMSGLVNRSFTATQYALLSSLANLPGKLIGGMSGFLVKDSGYSALFVISTVSIVPTLIVLGLLWRRLPTPTDRP
;
A
#
# COMPACT_ATOMS: atom_id res chain seq x y z
N MET A 1 11.30 -36.51 -7.04
CA MET A 1 12.67 -35.90 -7.16
C MET A 1 12.61 -34.75 -8.15
N THR A 2 12.29 -33.51 -7.76
CA THR A 2 12.44 -32.28 -8.61
C THR A 2 12.02 -30.99 -7.85
N GLN A 3 12.36 -30.87 -6.55
CA GLN A 3 12.09 -29.63 -5.78
C GLN A 3 13.33 -28.89 -5.28
N ALA A 4 14.53 -29.32 -5.62
CA ALA A 4 15.78 -28.70 -5.15
C ALA A 4 16.33 -27.55 -6.01
N THR A 5 15.65 -27.15 -7.10
CA THR A 5 16.19 -26.20 -8.09
C THR A 5 15.81 -24.74 -7.89
N GLY A 6 14.86 -24.41 -6.99
CA GLY A 6 14.36 -23.05 -6.83
C GLY A 6 15.30 -22.10 -6.05
N VAL A 7 15.93 -22.58 -5.00
CA VAL A 7 16.76 -21.74 -4.10
C VAL A 7 18.08 -21.29 -4.76
N ALA A 8 18.60 -22.05 -5.70
CA ALA A 8 19.83 -21.70 -6.44
C ALA A 8 19.63 -20.62 -7.51
N ARG A 9 18.39 -20.39 -7.96
CA ARG A 9 18.07 -19.58 -9.15
C ARG A 9 18.28 -18.07 -8.94
N TYR A 10 18.21 -17.58 -7.69
CA TYR A 10 18.29 -16.15 -7.38
C TYR A 10 19.51 -15.77 -6.53
N LYS A 11 20.55 -16.57 -6.51
CA LYS A 11 21.82 -16.25 -5.82
C LYS A 11 22.71 -15.38 -6.71
N GLY A 12 23.33 -14.35 -6.11
CA GLY A 12 24.23 -13.39 -6.77
C GLY A 12 23.51 -12.36 -7.65
N LEU A 13 24.26 -11.42 -8.25
CA LEU A 13 23.73 -10.31 -9.06
C LEU A 13 22.90 -10.78 -10.27
N ARG A 14 23.34 -11.85 -10.94
CA ARG A 14 22.59 -12.45 -12.07
C ARG A 14 21.26 -13.04 -11.64
N GLY A 15 21.21 -13.66 -10.45
CA GLY A 15 19.95 -14.18 -9.89
C GLY A 15 18.98 -13.07 -9.53
N VAL A 16 19.48 -11.97 -8.95
CA VAL A 16 18.65 -10.78 -8.67
C VAL A 16 18.10 -10.18 -9.96
N ALA A 17 18.94 -9.96 -10.97
CA ALA A 17 18.50 -9.48 -12.27
C ALA A 17 17.42 -10.40 -12.89
N ALA A 18 17.58 -11.73 -12.77
CA ALA A 18 16.58 -12.69 -13.22
C ALA A 18 15.26 -12.61 -12.44
N ALA A 19 15.28 -12.27 -11.14
CA ALA A 19 14.08 -12.06 -10.33
C ALA A 19 13.28 -10.83 -10.79
N PHE A 20 13.97 -9.74 -11.15
CA PHE A 20 13.33 -8.54 -11.69
C PHE A 20 12.91 -8.68 -13.17
N ALA A 21 13.58 -9.53 -13.93
CA ALA A 21 13.27 -9.77 -15.34
C ALA A 21 12.12 -10.77 -15.59
N GLN A 22 11.53 -11.35 -14.53
CA GLN A 22 10.39 -12.27 -14.72
C GLN A 22 9.18 -11.55 -15.32
N PRO A 23 8.38 -12.23 -16.14
CA PRO A 23 7.12 -11.66 -16.63
C PRO A 23 6.18 -11.19 -15.52
N GLY A 24 6.18 -11.85 -14.36
CA GLY A 24 5.44 -11.43 -13.17
C GLY A 24 5.87 -10.07 -12.61
N ALA A 25 7.15 -9.68 -12.71
CA ALA A 25 7.62 -8.38 -12.25
C ALA A 25 7.07 -7.24 -13.10
N VAL A 26 7.07 -7.39 -14.42
CA VAL A 26 6.48 -6.41 -15.34
C VAL A 26 4.96 -6.28 -15.11
N THR A 27 4.28 -7.42 -14.95
CA THR A 27 2.85 -7.42 -14.58
C THR A 27 2.60 -6.67 -13.29
N MET A 28 3.46 -6.86 -12.26
CA MET A 28 3.35 -6.16 -10.98
C MET A 28 3.57 -4.66 -11.09
N LEU A 29 4.39 -4.19 -12.04
CA LEU A 29 4.55 -2.75 -12.29
C LEU A 29 3.21 -2.12 -12.70
N PHE A 30 2.52 -2.70 -13.68
CA PHE A 30 1.24 -2.17 -14.17
C PHE A 30 0.07 -2.41 -13.20
N PHE A 31 0.10 -3.48 -12.43
CA PHE A 31 -0.88 -3.70 -11.36
C PHE A 31 -0.63 -2.76 -10.17
N GLY A 32 0.63 -2.41 -9.90
CA GLY A 32 0.98 -1.35 -8.95
C GLY A 32 0.42 0.01 -9.40
N LEU A 33 0.55 0.35 -10.68
CA LEU A 33 -0.07 1.54 -11.28
C LEU A 33 -1.59 1.54 -11.03
N ALA A 34 -2.26 0.42 -11.29
CA ALA A 34 -3.71 0.27 -11.05
C ALA A 34 -4.11 0.52 -9.59
N SER A 35 -3.33 0.02 -8.63
CA SER A 35 -3.58 0.23 -7.20
C SER A 35 -3.29 1.68 -6.75
N GLY A 36 -2.26 2.32 -7.33
CA GLY A 36 -1.87 3.69 -6.96
C GLY A 36 -2.82 4.77 -7.49
N LEU A 37 -3.40 4.57 -8.67
CA LEU A 37 -4.25 5.57 -9.34
C LEU A 37 -5.45 6.03 -8.48
N PRO A 38 -6.30 5.16 -7.93
CA PRO A 38 -7.50 5.58 -7.23
C PRO A 38 -7.22 6.26 -5.88
N PHE A 39 -6.10 5.98 -5.24
CA PHE A 39 -5.84 6.38 -3.86
C PHE A 39 -5.91 7.89 -3.63
N LEU A 40 -5.24 8.69 -4.46
CA LEU A 40 -5.31 10.15 -4.36
C LEU A 40 -6.59 10.72 -4.98
N LEU A 41 -7.15 10.08 -6.03
CA LEU A 41 -8.38 10.53 -6.68
C LEU A 41 -9.59 10.52 -5.75
N VAL A 42 -9.63 9.60 -4.79
CA VAL A 42 -10.69 9.53 -3.77
C VAL A 42 -10.26 10.14 -2.43
N GLY A 43 -9.05 10.71 -2.35
CA GLY A 43 -8.47 11.34 -1.18
C GLY A 43 -8.10 12.80 -1.41
N ASN A 44 -6.81 13.09 -1.42
CA ASN A 44 -6.31 14.47 -1.46
C ASN A 44 -6.71 15.23 -2.74
N THR A 45 -6.69 14.58 -3.89
CA THR A 45 -7.12 15.19 -5.16
C THR A 45 -8.62 15.51 -5.15
N LEU A 46 -9.42 14.60 -4.58
CA LEU A 46 -10.85 14.83 -4.34
C LEU A 46 -11.08 16.10 -3.50
N SER A 47 -10.35 16.23 -2.39
CA SER A 47 -10.49 17.37 -1.48
C SER A 47 -10.17 18.70 -2.18
N ALA A 48 -9.19 18.70 -3.08
CA ALA A 48 -8.87 19.89 -3.90
C ALA A 48 -10.03 20.26 -4.83
N TRP A 49 -10.60 19.27 -5.54
CA TRP A 49 -11.75 19.54 -6.43
C TRP A 49 -12.98 20.02 -5.67
N LEU A 50 -13.33 19.39 -4.54
CA LEU A 50 -14.44 19.82 -3.70
C LEU A 50 -14.25 21.25 -3.20
N LYS A 51 -13.04 21.61 -2.78
CA LYS A 51 -12.71 22.99 -2.35
C LYS A 51 -12.91 24.01 -3.46
N GLU A 52 -12.37 23.75 -4.64
CA GLU A 52 -12.54 24.63 -5.81
C GLU A 52 -14.01 24.72 -6.28
N SER A 53 -14.80 23.67 -6.01
CA SER A 53 -16.24 23.65 -6.28
C SER A 53 -17.08 24.41 -5.23
N GLY A 54 -16.43 25.02 -4.21
CA GLY A 54 -17.13 25.78 -3.17
C GLY A 54 -17.83 24.92 -2.12
N VAL A 55 -17.46 23.64 -2.01
CA VAL A 55 -18.03 22.74 -1.00
C VAL A 55 -17.49 23.08 0.38
N ASP A 56 -18.38 23.08 1.39
CA ASP A 56 -18.03 23.35 2.77
C ASP A 56 -16.93 22.42 3.33
N TYR A 57 -16.04 22.96 4.17
CA TYR A 57 -14.95 22.20 4.77
C TYR A 57 -15.39 20.99 5.60
N GLY A 58 -16.56 21.10 6.28
CA GLY A 58 -17.13 19.98 7.02
C GLY A 58 -17.53 18.82 6.09
N ALA A 59 -18.15 19.14 4.96
CA ALA A 59 -18.51 18.16 3.94
C ALA A 59 -17.26 17.54 3.26
N ILE A 60 -16.19 18.33 3.04
CA ILE A 60 -14.90 17.82 2.55
C ILE A 60 -14.29 16.84 3.57
N GLY A 61 -14.34 17.18 4.86
CA GLY A 61 -13.90 16.30 5.94
C GLY A 61 -14.65 14.97 5.95
N LEU A 62 -15.99 15.01 5.83
CA LEU A 62 -16.82 13.80 5.74
C LEU A 62 -16.51 12.96 4.48
N ALA A 63 -16.27 13.61 3.34
CA ALA A 63 -15.91 12.92 2.11
C ALA A 63 -14.58 12.15 2.24
N SER A 64 -13.67 12.59 3.10
CA SER A 64 -12.40 11.88 3.34
C SER A 64 -12.58 10.48 3.95
N TYR A 65 -13.72 10.23 4.64
CA TYR A 65 -14.04 8.91 5.19
C TYR A 65 -14.25 7.83 4.13
N VAL A 66 -14.45 8.19 2.87
CA VAL A 66 -14.48 7.24 1.76
C VAL A 66 -13.19 6.42 1.70
N THR A 67 -12.06 6.99 2.11
CA THR A 67 -10.76 6.29 2.17
C THR A 67 -10.72 5.18 3.21
N PHE A 68 -11.65 5.13 4.18
CA PHE A 68 -11.73 4.02 5.13
C PHE A 68 -12.06 2.68 4.46
N SER A 69 -12.64 2.68 3.25
CA SER A 69 -12.83 1.46 2.47
C SER A 69 -11.54 0.63 2.36
N TYR A 70 -10.38 1.29 2.21
CA TYR A 70 -9.08 0.62 2.15
C TYR A 70 -8.67 -0.06 3.47
N ASN A 71 -9.16 0.42 4.62
CA ASN A 71 -8.87 -0.18 5.93
C ASN A 71 -9.81 -1.34 6.25
N PHE A 72 -11.03 -1.32 5.70
CA PHE A 72 -12.04 -2.35 5.92
C PHE A 72 -12.12 -3.36 4.78
N LYS A 73 -11.20 -3.31 3.80
CA LYS A 73 -11.19 -4.20 2.64
C LYS A 73 -11.18 -5.69 3.00
N PHE A 74 -10.67 -6.08 4.18
CA PHE A 74 -10.70 -7.46 4.66
C PHE A 74 -12.11 -8.01 4.86
N LEU A 75 -13.14 -7.15 4.99
CA LEU A 75 -14.53 -7.59 5.15
C LEU A 75 -15.09 -8.28 3.90
N TRP A 76 -14.67 -7.87 2.71
CA TRP A 76 -15.14 -8.50 1.45
C TRP A 76 -14.04 -9.29 0.72
N ALA A 77 -12.82 -9.29 1.20
CA ALA A 77 -11.74 -10.11 0.65
C ALA A 77 -12.09 -11.61 0.59
N PRO A 78 -12.87 -12.20 1.53
CA PRO A 78 -13.34 -13.57 1.41
C PRO A 78 -14.12 -13.87 0.13
N LEU A 79 -14.85 -12.88 -0.41
CA LEU A 79 -15.58 -13.04 -1.67
C LEU A 79 -14.60 -13.24 -2.83
N VAL A 80 -13.49 -12.48 -2.84
CA VAL A 80 -12.43 -12.58 -3.85
C VAL A 80 -11.71 -13.94 -3.79
N ASP A 81 -11.57 -14.51 -2.59
CA ASP A 81 -10.94 -15.82 -2.40
C ASP A 81 -11.85 -17.00 -2.78
N LYS A 82 -13.15 -16.88 -2.54
CA LYS A 82 -14.09 -18.02 -2.65
C LYS A 82 -14.85 -18.05 -3.95
N PHE A 83 -15.17 -16.89 -4.54
CA PHE A 83 -16.07 -16.81 -5.67
C PHE A 83 -15.34 -16.44 -6.97
N ARG A 84 -15.73 -17.12 -8.05
CA ARG A 84 -15.41 -16.71 -9.41
C ARG A 84 -16.57 -15.89 -9.97
N LEU A 85 -16.26 -14.77 -10.59
CA LEU A 85 -17.28 -13.92 -11.21
C LEU A 85 -17.79 -14.58 -12.50
N PRO A 86 -19.11 -14.85 -12.63
CA PRO A 86 -19.64 -15.56 -13.80
C PRO A 86 -19.32 -14.88 -15.14
N LEU A 87 -19.41 -13.54 -15.16
CA LEU A 87 -19.17 -12.74 -16.36
C LEU A 87 -17.71 -12.81 -16.85
N PHE A 88 -16.75 -13.01 -15.94
CA PHE A 88 -15.30 -13.02 -16.22
C PHE A 88 -14.66 -14.39 -15.99
N CYS A 89 -15.44 -15.47 -15.92
CA CYS A 89 -14.94 -16.80 -15.58
C CYS A 89 -13.85 -17.31 -16.53
N ARG A 90 -13.88 -16.89 -17.81
CA ARG A 90 -12.87 -17.24 -18.83
C ARG A 90 -11.48 -16.65 -18.56
N LEU A 91 -11.41 -15.55 -17.82
CA LEU A 91 -10.14 -14.92 -17.45
C LEU A 91 -9.47 -15.61 -16.25
N GLY A 92 -10.18 -16.46 -15.52
CA GLY A 92 -9.73 -17.02 -14.25
C GLY A 92 -10.29 -16.28 -13.06
N GLN A 93 -9.81 -16.59 -11.85
CA GLN A 93 -10.34 -15.99 -10.62
C GLN A 93 -9.73 -14.61 -10.35
N ARG A 94 -8.41 -14.52 -10.33
CA ARG A 94 -7.72 -13.24 -9.99
C ARG A 94 -7.86 -12.21 -11.11
N ARG A 95 -7.63 -12.61 -12.34
CA ARG A 95 -7.80 -11.75 -13.50
C ARG A 95 -9.25 -11.31 -13.68
N GLY A 96 -10.21 -12.20 -13.44
CA GLY A 96 -11.65 -11.89 -13.51
C GLY A 96 -12.07 -10.84 -12.48
N TRP A 97 -11.66 -10.97 -11.22
CA TRP A 97 -11.91 -9.97 -10.17
C TRP A 97 -11.21 -8.65 -10.46
N LEU A 98 -9.98 -8.70 -10.97
CA LEU A 98 -9.22 -7.49 -11.30
C LEU A 98 -9.85 -6.73 -12.47
N MET A 99 -10.28 -7.45 -13.52
CA MET A 99 -11.02 -6.84 -14.64
C MET A 99 -12.32 -6.17 -14.15
N PHE A 100 -13.10 -6.85 -13.33
CA PHE A 100 -14.32 -6.31 -12.75
C PHE A 100 -14.04 -5.03 -11.96
N ALA A 101 -13.04 -5.05 -11.07
CA ALA A 101 -12.70 -3.91 -10.23
C ALA A 101 -12.16 -2.73 -11.05
N LEU A 102 -11.37 -2.97 -12.12
CA LEU A 102 -10.88 -1.92 -13.02
C LEU A 102 -12.04 -1.27 -13.80
N LEU A 103 -12.99 -2.06 -14.30
CA LEU A 103 -14.18 -1.52 -14.98
C LEU A 103 -15.08 -0.75 -14.01
N LEU A 104 -15.22 -1.23 -12.77
CA LEU A 104 -15.96 -0.54 -11.72
C LEU A 104 -15.28 0.79 -11.34
N LEU A 105 -13.96 0.81 -11.26
CA LEU A 105 -13.18 2.03 -11.05
C LEU A 105 -13.36 3.02 -12.20
N ALA A 106 -13.27 2.55 -13.44
CA ALA A 106 -13.49 3.37 -14.62
C ALA A 106 -14.92 3.99 -14.60
N ALA A 107 -15.94 3.19 -14.29
CA ALA A 107 -17.31 3.67 -14.15
C ALA A 107 -17.42 4.74 -13.05
N GLY A 108 -16.82 4.50 -11.87
CA GLY A 108 -16.81 5.47 -10.77
C GLY A 108 -16.14 6.80 -11.15
N LEU A 109 -14.96 6.74 -11.80
CA LEU A 109 -14.23 7.94 -12.24
C LEU A 109 -14.99 8.71 -13.33
N LEU A 110 -15.64 8.00 -14.28
CA LEU A 110 -16.48 8.65 -15.30
C LEU A 110 -17.72 9.28 -14.69
N LEU A 111 -18.38 8.60 -13.74
CA LEU A 111 -19.51 9.19 -13.02
C LEU A 111 -19.07 10.47 -12.25
N MET A 112 -17.91 10.47 -11.59
CA MET A 112 -17.36 11.67 -10.96
C MET A 112 -17.12 12.77 -12.00
N ALA A 113 -16.57 12.44 -13.17
CA ALA A 113 -16.29 13.41 -14.22
C ALA A 113 -17.60 14.02 -14.80
N PHE A 114 -18.63 13.21 -15.06
CA PHE A 114 -19.87 13.68 -15.69
C PHE A 114 -20.94 14.19 -14.71
N MET A 115 -20.81 13.88 -13.43
CA MET A 115 -21.66 14.37 -12.34
C MET A 115 -20.82 15.16 -11.34
N PRO A 116 -20.30 16.36 -11.69
CA PRO A 116 -19.41 17.12 -10.83
C PRO A 116 -20.09 17.54 -9.53
N PRO A 117 -19.35 17.87 -8.46
CA PRO A 117 -19.92 18.24 -7.15
C PRO A 117 -20.87 19.46 -7.22
N THR A 118 -20.66 20.33 -8.21
CA THR A 118 -21.51 21.51 -8.48
C THR A 118 -22.89 21.14 -9.03
N ALA A 119 -23.04 19.99 -9.70
CA ALA A 119 -24.31 19.51 -10.23
C ALA A 119 -25.11 18.75 -9.17
N SER A 120 -24.49 17.84 -8.45
CA SER A 120 -25.12 17.05 -7.39
C SER A 120 -24.06 16.45 -6.46
N LEU A 121 -23.86 17.04 -5.29
CA LEU A 121 -22.91 16.53 -4.30
C LEU A 121 -23.22 15.08 -3.84
N PRO A 122 -24.49 14.68 -3.58
CA PRO A 122 -24.78 13.29 -3.20
C PRO A 122 -24.41 12.28 -4.27
N ASN A 123 -24.69 12.55 -5.55
CA ASN A 123 -24.34 11.65 -6.66
C ASN A 123 -22.82 11.57 -6.85
N PHE A 124 -22.13 12.70 -6.71
CA PHE A 124 -20.67 12.75 -6.76
C PHE A 124 -20.05 11.94 -5.63
N VAL A 125 -20.54 12.06 -4.39
CA VAL A 125 -20.09 11.26 -3.26
C VAL A 125 -20.38 9.76 -3.49
N GLY A 126 -21.54 9.41 -4.02
CA GLY A 126 -21.87 8.04 -4.40
C GLY A 126 -20.89 7.46 -5.43
N ALA A 127 -20.54 8.23 -6.46
CA ALA A 127 -19.52 7.85 -7.45
C ALA A 127 -18.14 7.69 -6.82
N THR A 128 -17.79 8.56 -5.87
CA THR A 128 -16.52 8.48 -5.12
C THR A 128 -16.46 7.22 -4.25
N ILE A 129 -17.55 6.85 -3.57
CA ILE A 129 -17.64 5.60 -2.79
C ILE A 129 -17.44 4.40 -3.71
N LEU A 130 -18.06 4.40 -4.89
CA LEU A 130 -17.90 3.35 -5.90
C LEU A 130 -16.43 3.22 -6.35
N ALA A 131 -15.78 4.35 -6.66
CA ALA A 131 -14.37 4.39 -7.06
C ALA A 131 -13.44 3.91 -5.93
N ALA A 132 -13.70 4.30 -4.69
CA ALA A 132 -12.91 3.88 -3.53
C ALA A 132 -13.07 2.38 -3.22
N PHE A 133 -14.30 1.86 -3.31
CA PHE A 133 -14.56 0.42 -3.17
C PHE A 133 -13.84 -0.39 -4.26
N ALA A 134 -13.91 0.10 -5.51
CA ALA A 134 -13.22 -0.52 -6.64
C ALA A 134 -11.69 -0.50 -6.43
N GLY A 135 -11.12 0.63 -6.01
CA GLY A 135 -9.70 0.76 -5.70
C GLY A 135 -9.25 -0.19 -4.58
N ALA A 136 -10.00 -0.25 -3.48
CA ALA A 136 -9.72 -1.19 -2.39
C ALA A 136 -9.85 -2.66 -2.85
N THR A 137 -10.75 -2.96 -3.79
CA THR A 137 -10.88 -4.30 -4.38
C THR A 137 -9.70 -4.62 -5.31
N ILE A 138 -9.23 -3.66 -6.10
CA ILE A 138 -7.98 -3.80 -6.89
C ILE A 138 -6.83 -4.19 -5.98
N ASP A 139 -6.64 -3.48 -4.86
CA ASP A 139 -5.59 -3.79 -3.89
C ASP A 139 -5.67 -5.22 -3.36
N ILE A 140 -6.88 -5.70 -2.98
CA ILE A 140 -7.09 -7.09 -2.52
C ILE A 140 -6.60 -8.08 -3.57
N VAL A 141 -7.03 -7.89 -4.82
CA VAL A 141 -6.76 -8.84 -5.90
C VAL A 141 -5.31 -8.82 -6.30
N VAL A 142 -4.70 -7.63 -6.41
CA VAL A 142 -3.29 -7.47 -6.81
C VAL A 142 -2.37 -8.04 -5.73
N ASP A 143 -2.66 -7.80 -4.46
CA ASP A 143 -1.89 -8.38 -3.35
C ASP A 143 -1.95 -9.92 -3.36
N ALA A 144 -3.15 -10.49 -3.57
CA ALA A 144 -3.33 -11.93 -3.68
C ALA A 144 -2.61 -12.50 -4.93
N TYR A 145 -2.77 -11.85 -6.08
CA TYR A 145 -2.10 -12.23 -7.33
C TYR A 145 -0.58 -12.28 -7.14
N ARG A 146 0.03 -11.25 -6.51
CA ARG A 146 1.45 -11.17 -6.24
C ARG A 146 1.95 -12.37 -5.42
N VAL A 147 1.23 -12.73 -4.36
CA VAL A 147 1.60 -13.85 -3.49
C VAL A 147 1.51 -15.19 -4.25
N GLU A 148 0.54 -15.33 -5.14
CA GLU A 148 0.26 -16.59 -5.84
C GLU A 148 1.11 -16.81 -7.09
N ILE A 149 1.51 -15.73 -7.80
CA ILE A 149 2.18 -15.84 -9.11
C ILE A 149 3.64 -16.27 -9.01
N ALA A 150 4.29 -16.08 -7.88
CA ALA A 150 5.72 -16.32 -7.74
C ALA A 150 6.10 -17.00 -6.42
N PRO A 151 7.26 -17.69 -6.40
CA PRO A 151 7.77 -18.30 -5.19
C PRO A 151 8.23 -17.23 -4.17
N PRO A 152 8.41 -17.63 -2.89
CA PRO A 152 8.81 -16.73 -1.81
C PRO A 152 10.06 -15.91 -2.08
N GLU A 153 11.03 -16.50 -2.76
CA GLU A 153 12.34 -15.89 -3.04
C GLU A 153 12.20 -14.69 -4.02
N ALA A 154 11.16 -14.66 -4.85
CA ALA A 154 10.89 -13.60 -5.80
C ALA A 154 9.96 -12.50 -5.23
N GLN A 155 9.35 -12.71 -4.06
CA GLN A 155 8.39 -11.76 -3.48
C GLN A 155 8.97 -10.36 -3.25
N GLY A 156 10.26 -10.26 -2.88
CA GLY A 156 10.94 -8.98 -2.72
C GLY A 156 11.00 -8.17 -4.03
N ALA A 157 11.39 -8.82 -5.14
CA ALA A 157 11.45 -8.19 -6.45
C ALA A 157 10.06 -7.77 -6.95
N LEU A 158 9.04 -8.64 -6.79
CA LEU A 158 7.67 -8.33 -7.16
C LEU A 158 7.09 -7.19 -6.29
N ALA A 159 7.41 -7.15 -5.00
CA ALA A 159 6.99 -6.07 -4.12
C ALA A 159 7.64 -4.73 -4.50
N ALA A 160 8.92 -4.73 -4.89
CA ALA A 160 9.61 -3.53 -5.34
C ALA A 160 9.03 -3.00 -6.66
N THR A 161 8.79 -3.86 -7.65
CA THR A 161 8.18 -3.45 -8.93
C THR A 161 6.73 -3.00 -8.77
N TYR A 162 5.95 -3.65 -7.89
CA TYR A 162 4.62 -3.19 -7.48
C TYR A 162 4.69 -1.78 -6.88
N THR A 163 5.61 -1.56 -5.93
CA THR A 163 5.79 -0.26 -5.26
C THR A 163 6.18 0.83 -6.25
N LEU A 164 7.04 0.52 -7.22
CA LEU A 164 7.40 1.43 -8.30
C LEU A 164 6.18 1.83 -9.13
N GLY A 165 5.39 0.84 -9.59
CA GLY A 165 4.15 1.08 -10.31
C GLY A 165 3.13 1.90 -9.51
N TYR A 166 2.97 1.58 -8.22
CA TYR A 166 2.11 2.32 -7.30
C TYR A 166 2.51 3.81 -7.22
N ARG A 167 3.81 4.11 -7.13
CA ARG A 167 4.31 5.49 -7.13
C ARG A 167 4.01 6.23 -8.45
N PHE A 168 4.12 5.56 -9.60
CA PHE A 168 3.68 6.15 -10.86
C PHE A 168 2.18 6.45 -10.86
N GLY A 169 1.37 5.58 -10.28
CA GLY A 169 -0.05 5.82 -10.06
C GLY A 169 -0.32 7.06 -9.20
N LEU A 170 0.42 7.21 -8.09
CA LEU A 170 0.32 8.40 -7.23
C LEU A 170 0.74 9.70 -7.94
N ILE A 171 1.79 9.66 -8.77
CA ILE A 171 2.22 10.83 -9.54
C ILE A 171 1.14 11.22 -10.55
N ALA A 172 0.59 10.25 -11.28
CA ALA A 172 -0.45 10.52 -12.28
C ALA A 172 -1.74 11.06 -11.63
N SER A 173 -2.20 10.45 -10.53
CA SER A 173 -3.43 10.82 -9.82
C SER A 173 -3.28 12.02 -8.86
N GLY A 174 -2.07 12.42 -8.56
CA GLY A 174 -1.75 13.62 -7.78
C GLY A 174 -1.33 14.77 -8.69
N ALA A 175 -0.03 14.84 -9.02
CA ALA A 175 0.52 15.93 -9.83
C ALA A 175 -0.04 15.96 -11.26
N GLY A 176 -0.16 14.80 -11.91
CA GLY A 176 -0.62 14.71 -13.30
C GLY A 176 -2.03 15.27 -13.48
N ILE A 177 -2.97 14.85 -12.64
CA ILE A 177 -4.34 15.34 -12.76
C ILE A 177 -4.47 16.83 -12.40
N LEU A 178 -3.70 17.33 -11.43
CA LEU A 178 -3.71 18.75 -11.07
C LEU A 178 -3.25 19.63 -12.24
N LEU A 179 -2.18 19.23 -12.93
CA LEU A 179 -1.71 19.93 -14.14
C LEU A 179 -2.74 19.93 -15.27
N ILE A 180 -3.45 18.80 -15.46
CA ILE A 180 -4.52 18.71 -16.46
C ILE A 180 -5.72 19.55 -16.04
N ALA A 181 -6.10 19.49 -14.76
CA ALA A 181 -7.24 20.23 -14.23
C ALA A 181 -7.04 21.73 -14.30
N ASP A 182 -5.83 22.22 -14.07
CA ASP A 182 -5.47 23.63 -14.19
C ASP A 182 -5.64 24.16 -15.63
N GLN A 183 -5.32 23.34 -16.63
CA GLN A 183 -5.38 23.75 -18.05
C GLN A 183 -6.74 23.54 -18.69
N VAL A 184 -7.40 22.42 -18.41
CA VAL A 184 -8.62 21.97 -19.14
C VAL A 184 -9.80 21.59 -18.24
N GLY A 185 -9.64 21.76 -16.91
CA GLY A 185 -10.67 21.50 -15.91
C GLY A 185 -10.69 20.06 -15.37
N TRP A 186 -11.27 19.91 -14.19
CA TRP A 186 -11.31 18.65 -13.43
C TRP A 186 -11.96 17.49 -14.17
N GLN A 187 -13.06 17.75 -14.87
CA GLN A 187 -13.79 16.72 -15.62
C GLN A 187 -12.89 16.02 -16.65
N ARG A 188 -12.16 16.81 -17.46
CA ARG A 188 -11.22 16.27 -18.45
C ARG A 188 -10.03 15.59 -17.77
N GLY A 189 -9.60 16.08 -16.62
CA GLY A 189 -8.55 15.45 -15.79
C GLY A 189 -8.95 14.03 -15.38
N TYR A 190 -10.16 13.84 -14.83
CA TYR A 190 -10.64 12.52 -14.45
C TYR A 190 -10.85 11.58 -15.63
N VAL A 191 -11.32 12.09 -16.77
CA VAL A 191 -11.40 11.32 -18.02
C VAL A 191 -10.01 10.89 -18.50
N ALA A 192 -9.02 11.76 -18.46
CA ALA A 192 -7.63 11.42 -18.85
C ALA A 192 -7.05 10.31 -17.96
N ILE A 193 -7.29 10.37 -16.63
CA ILE A 193 -6.89 9.29 -15.73
C ILE A 193 -7.66 7.99 -16.01
N CYS A 194 -8.95 8.09 -16.36
CA CYS A 194 -9.73 6.92 -16.77
C CYS A 194 -9.14 6.26 -18.04
N LEU A 195 -8.67 7.02 -19.00
CA LEU A 195 -7.97 6.48 -20.17
C LEU A 195 -6.66 5.77 -19.79
N LEU A 196 -5.95 6.24 -18.77
CA LEU A 196 -4.74 5.57 -18.28
C LEU A 196 -5.04 4.16 -17.73
N LEU A 197 -6.27 3.87 -17.29
CA LEU A 197 -6.70 2.53 -16.87
C LEU A 197 -6.68 1.50 -18.01
N ILE A 198 -6.61 1.92 -19.27
CA ILE A 198 -6.45 1.01 -20.42
C ILE A 198 -5.17 0.16 -20.22
N VAL A 199 -4.10 0.74 -19.68
CA VAL A 199 -2.83 0.05 -19.46
C VAL A 199 -3.00 -1.18 -18.54
N PRO A 200 -3.51 -1.05 -17.30
CA PRO A 200 -3.73 -2.23 -16.47
C PRO A 200 -4.84 -3.16 -17.01
N ILE A 201 -5.86 -2.66 -17.71
CA ILE A 201 -6.88 -3.49 -18.37
C ILE A 201 -6.23 -4.42 -19.42
N VAL A 202 -5.38 -3.86 -20.29
CA VAL A 202 -4.62 -4.66 -21.28
C VAL A 202 -3.68 -5.63 -20.55
N THR A 203 -3.04 -5.20 -19.47
CA THR A 203 -2.17 -6.08 -18.68
C THR A 203 -2.95 -7.26 -18.10
N VAL A 204 -4.19 -7.09 -17.64
CA VAL A 204 -5.04 -8.20 -17.18
C VAL A 204 -5.31 -9.21 -18.29
N LEU A 205 -5.51 -8.74 -19.54
CA LEU A 205 -5.78 -9.63 -20.68
C LEU A 205 -4.59 -10.50 -21.05
N ILE A 206 -3.36 -9.98 -20.93
CA ILE A 206 -2.13 -10.70 -21.30
C ILE A 206 -1.43 -11.38 -20.11
N ALA A 207 -1.74 -10.98 -18.86
CA ALA A 207 -1.14 -11.55 -17.67
C ALA A 207 -1.48 -13.03 -17.52
N ARG A 208 -0.57 -13.79 -16.92
CA ARG A 208 -0.81 -15.21 -16.61
C ARG A 208 -1.69 -15.31 -15.37
N GLU A 209 -2.75 -16.13 -15.43
CA GLU A 209 -3.52 -16.48 -14.22
C GLU A 209 -2.66 -17.34 -13.29
N PRO A 210 -2.60 -17.04 -11.99
CA PRO A 210 -1.94 -17.91 -11.01
C PRO A 210 -2.59 -19.30 -10.98
N GLU A 211 -1.77 -20.33 -10.77
CA GLU A 211 -2.28 -21.70 -10.64
C GLU A 211 -3.16 -21.80 -9.38
N HIS A 212 -4.44 -22.02 -9.61
CA HIS A 212 -5.41 -22.19 -8.53
C HIS A 212 -5.57 -23.68 -8.24
N ARG A 213 -5.42 -24.08 -6.97
CA ARG A 213 -5.87 -25.42 -6.55
C ARG A 213 -7.39 -25.45 -6.71
N VAL A 214 -7.87 -26.43 -7.50
CA VAL A 214 -9.30 -26.67 -7.68
C VAL A 214 -9.91 -26.93 -6.30
N ARG A 215 -10.78 -26.03 -5.86
CA ARG A 215 -11.54 -26.20 -4.63
C ARG A 215 -12.83 -26.94 -4.94
N GLU A 216 -13.19 -27.89 -4.10
CA GLU A 216 -14.50 -28.54 -4.16
C GLU A 216 -15.61 -27.48 -4.08
N ARG A 217 -16.67 -27.71 -4.86
CA ARG A 217 -17.87 -26.83 -4.84
C ARG A 217 -18.63 -27.10 -3.54
N LEU A 218 -18.39 -26.27 -2.54
CA LEU A 218 -19.13 -26.30 -1.29
C LEU A 218 -20.50 -25.63 -1.43
N PRO A 219 -21.53 -26.07 -0.69
CA PRO A 219 -22.79 -25.33 -0.58
C PRO A 219 -22.54 -23.89 -0.17
N LEU A 220 -23.32 -22.93 -0.71
CA LEU A 220 -23.12 -21.50 -0.51
C LEU A 220 -22.96 -21.10 0.96
N ARG A 221 -23.81 -21.65 1.84
CA ARG A 221 -23.75 -21.39 3.29
C ARG A 221 -22.41 -21.81 3.90
N VAL A 222 -21.90 -22.98 3.54
CA VAL A 222 -20.62 -23.51 4.02
C VAL A 222 -19.47 -22.69 3.41
N ALA A 223 -19.55 -22.34 2.13
CA ALA A 223 -18.56 -21.53 1.45
C ALA A 223 -18.42 -20.13 2.06
N VAL A 224 -19.54 -19.50 2.46
CA VAL A 224 -19.54 -18.20 3.16
C VAL A 224 -18.95 -18.38 4.55
N GLN A 225 -19.42 -19.32 5.35
CA GLN A 225 -18.91 -19.55 6.69
C GLN A 225 -17.41 -19.85 6.70
N GLU A 226 -16.95 -20.76 5.86
CA GLU A 226 -15.52 -21.05 5.70
C GLU A 226 -14.74 -19.88 5.09
N GLY A 227 -15.37 -19.07 4.23
CA GLY A 227 -14.75 -17.89 3.65
C GLY A 227 -14.40 -16.83 4.69
N PHE A 228 -15.26 -16.61 5.68
CA PHE A 228 -15.07 -15.62 6.74
C PHE A 228 -14.29 -16.16 7.94
N ILE A 229 -14.62 -17.36 8.43
CA ILE A 229 -14.01 -17.95 9.62
C ILE A 229 -12.73 -18.73 9.28
N GLY A 230 -12.73 -19.41 8.13
CA GLY A 230 -11.62 -20.25 7.68
C GLY A 230 -10.26 -19.58 7.68
N PRO A 231 -10.10 -18.36 7.13
CA PRO A 231 -8.82 -17.65 7.12
C PRO A 231 -8.25 -17.37 8.49
N PHE A 232 -9.11 -17.00 9.46
CA PHE A 232 -8.70 -16.76 10.85
C PHE A 232 -8.34 -18.08 11.53
N ARG A 233 -9.22 -19.08 11.41
CA ARG A 233 -8.97 -20.41 11.98
C ARG A 233 -7.66 -21.01 11.45
N ASP A 234 -7.41 -20.91 10.13
CA ASP A 234 -6.17 -21.38 9.51
C ASP A 234 -4.96 -20.62 10.08
N PHE A 235 -5.03 -19.30 10.17
CA PHE A 235 -3.92 -18.48 10.68
C PHE A 235 -3.59 -18.85 12.13
N PHE A 236 -4.60 -18.88 12.99
CA PHE A 236 -4.41 -19.21 14.42
C PHE A 236 -4.05 -20.69 14.65
N SER A 237 -4.50 -21.62 13.82
CA SER A 237 -4.12 -23.03 13.93
C SER A 237 -2.67 -23.29 13.48
N ARG A 238 -2.19 -22.58 12.45
CA ARG A 238 -0.81 -22.71 11.96
C ARG A 238 0.22 -22.15 12.93
N TYR A 239 -0.06 -21.01 13.53
CA TYR A 239 0.92 -20.32 14.38
C TYR A 239 0.66 -20.52 15.87
N GLY A 240 -0.52 -21.00 16.26
CA GLY A 240 -0.97 -20.99 17.66
C GLY A 240 -1.31 -19.57 18.14
N LEU A 241 -2.09 -19.46 19.20
CA LEU A 241 -2.64 -18.17 19.66
C LEU A 241 -1.52 -17.13 19.97
N GLY A 242 -0.50 -17.53 20.71
CA GLY A 242 0.55 -16.61 21.17
C GLY A 242 1.39 -16.05 20.03
N LEU A 243 1.87 -16.91 19.12
CA LEU A 243 2.67 -16.47 17.97
C LEU A 243 1.81 -15.68 16.97
N ALA A 244 0.56 -16.14 16.71
CA ALA A 244 -0.36 -15.43 15.82
C ALA A 244 -0.63 -14.00 16.30
N LEU A 245 -0.98 -13.81 17.59
CA LEU A 245 -1.19 -12.47 18.16
C LEU A 245 0.09 -11.62 18.13
N GLY A 246 1.26 -12.22 18.41
CA GLY A 246 2.53 -11.53 18.30
C GLY A 246 2.83 -11.05 16.88
N LEU A 247 2.58 -11.87 15.86
CA LEU A 247 2.76 -11.50 14.44
C LEU A 247 1.80 -10.38 14.03
N LEU A 248 0.53 -10.45 14.44
CA LEU A 248 -0.44 -9.39 14.18
C LEU A 248 -0.05 -8.08 14.85
N LEU A 249 0.39 -8.14 16.12
CA LEU A 249 0.86 -6.97 16.86
C LEU A 249 2.12 -6.37 16.22
N PHE A 250 3.08 -7.20 15.82
CA PHE A 250 4.27 -6.74 15.09
C PHE A 250 3.90 -5.98 13.81
N VAL A 251 3.03 -6.55 12.99
CA VAL A 251 2.58 -5.91 11.73
C VAL A 251 1.85 -4.59 12.01
N ALA A 252 1.01 -4.55 13.06
CA ALA A 252 0.27 -3.36 13.47
C ALA A 252 1.18 -2.21 13.93
N LEU A 253 2.27 -2.54 14.63
CA LEU A 253 3.18 -1.54 15.21
C LEU A 253 4.29 -1.10 14.25
N PHE A 254 4.61 -1.91 13.22
CA PHE A 254 5.77 -1.68 12.35
C PHE A 254 5.76 -0.33 11.64
N ARG A 255 4.58 0.13 11.21
CA ARG A 255 4.42 1.40 10.49
C ARG A 255 4.02 2.58 11.38
N LEU A 256 3.90 2.35 12.68
CA LEU A 256 3.45 3.36 13.62
C LEU A 256 4.32 4.63 13.63
N PRO A 257 5.68 4.54 13.68
CA PRO A 257 6.54 5.71 13.68
C PRO A 257 6.31 6.63 12.48
N ASP A 258 6.24 6.07 11.29
CA ASP A 258 6.01 6.75 10.02
C ASP A 258 4.63 7.43 9.97
N GLN A 259 3.60 6.73 10.36
CA GLN A 259 2.23 7.24 10.25
C GLN A 259 1.91 8.33 11.29
N MET A 260 2.51 8.27 12.47
CA MET A 260 2.37 9.33 13.48
C MET A 260 2.94 10.66 12.97
N LEU A 261 4.09 10.62 12.31
CA LEU A 261 4.75 11.78 11.77
C LEU A 261 4.08 12.30 10.51
N GLY A 262 3.65 11.41 9.62
CA GLY A 262 3.15 11.74 8.29
C GLY A 262 2.01 12.74 8.25
N VAL A 263 1.11 12.74 9.24
CA VAL A 263 -0.02 13.68 9.34
C VAL A 263 0.46 15.11 9.56
N MET A 264 1.50 15.30 10.37
CA MET A 264 2.02 16.62 10.74
C MET A 264 3.22 17.07 9.91
N ALA A 265 3.68 16.26 8.97
CA ALA A 265 4.85 16.58 8.16
C ALA A 265 4.66 17.84 7.30
N TYR A 266 3.51 17.93 6.59
CA TYR A 266 3.25 19.10 5.74
C TYR A 266 3.05 20.40 6.52
N PRO A 267 2.23 20.46 7.61
CA PRO A 267 2.18 21.61 8.50
C PRO A 267 3.57 22.02 9.01
N PHE A 268 4.38 21.05 9.45
CA PHE A 268 5.73 21.32 9.92
C PHE A 268 6.62 21.97 8.85
N TYR A 269 6.55 21.53 7.58
CA TYR A 269 7.34 22.16 6.52
C TYR A 269 7.00 23.64 6.34
N LEU A 270 5.71 23.98 6.41
CA LEU A 270 5.25 25.37 6.32
C LEU A 270 5.73 26.19 7.52
N ASP A 271 5.59 25.63 8.74
CA ASP A 271 6.01 26.30 9.98
C ASP A 271 7.55 26.43 10.06
N ALA A 272 8.30 25.53 9.45
CA ALA A 272 9.75 25.62 9.29
C ALA A 272 10.19 26.64 8.24
N GLY A 273 9.25 27.35 7.58
CA GLY A 273 9.53 28.43 6.65
C GLY A 273 9.75 28.04 5.20
N PHE A 274 9.42 26.80 4.80
CA PHE A 274 9.52 26.38 3.40
C PHE A 274 8.32 26.82 2.59
N THR A 275 8.56 27.31 1.38
CA THR A 275 7.49 27.68 0.45
C THR A 275 6.78 26.44 -0.12
N LYS A 276 5.53 26.61 -0.56
CA LYS A 276 4.76 25.54 -1.21
C LYS A 276 5.50 24.96 -2.43
N THR A 277 6.22 25.79 -3.18
CA THR A 277 7.03 25.38 -4.34
C THR A 277 8.19 24.49 -3.90
N GLN A 278 8.97 24.91 -2.89
CA GLN A 278 10.06 24.08 -2.33
C GLN A 278 9.55 22.74 -1.81
N ILE A 279 8.40 22.75 -1.12
CA ILE A 279 7.77 21.52 -0.62
C ILE A 279 7.38 20.62 -1.80
N ALA A 280 6.81 21.17 -2.87
CA ALA A 280 6.44 20.39 -4.05
C ALA A 280 7.68 19.78 -4.74
N GLU A 281 8.71 20.54 -4.96
CA GLU A 281 9.95 20.08 -5.61
C GLU A 281 10.66 19.00 -4.78
N VAL A 282 10.92 19.28 -3.51
CA VAL A 282 11.70 18.37 -2.64
C VAL A 282 10.86 17.18 -2.20
N SER A 283 9.62 17.38 -1.73
CA SER A 283 8.81 16.27 -1.18
C SER A 283 8.15 15.45 -2.29
N LYS A 284 7.62 16.07 -3.33
CA LYS A 284 6.80 15.36 -4.35
C LYS A 284 7.60 14.86 -5.54
N VAL A 285 8.71 15.50 -5.89
CA VAL A 285 9.55 15.05 -7.01
C VAL A 285 10.77 14.32 -6.49
N TYR A 286 11.67 15.04 -5.80
CA TYR A 286 12.90 14.47 -5.29
C TYR A 286 12.66 13.32 -4.30
N GLY A 287 11.80 13.51 -3.31
CA GLY A 287 11.48 12.48 -2.30
C GLY A 287 10.92 11.19 -2.92
N VAL A 288 10.13 11.29 -3.99
CA VAL A 288 9.62 10.11 -4.71
C VAL A 288 10.76 9.33 -5.36
N ILE A 289 11.72 10.02 -5.99
CA ILE A 289 12.89 9.38 -6.64
C ILE A 289 13.71 8.62 -5.58
N ILE A 290 14.01 9.26 -4.44
CA ILE A 290 14.75 8.64 -3.35
C ILE A 290 13.98 7.45 -2.77
N GLY A 291 12.67 7.57 -2.61
CA GLY A 291 11.83 6.47 -2.15
C GLY A 291 11.79 5.28 -3.13
N ILE A 292 11.85 5.53 -4.45
CA ILE A 292 11.99 4.47 -5.46
C ILE A 292 13.35 3.76 -5.29
N ALA A 293 14.45 4.52 -5.12
CA ALA A 293 15.76 3.93 -4.88
C ALA A 293 15.76 3.05 -3.61
N GLY A 294 15.13 3.52 -2.52
CA GLY A 294 14.92 2.73 -1.31
C GLY A 294 14.13 1.44 -1.58
N ALA A 295 13.03 1.51 -2.36
CA ALA A 295 12.19 0.36 -2.67
C ALA A 295 12.93 -0.71 -3.50
N LEU A 296 13.71 -0.28 -4.48
CA LEU A 296 14.54 -1.19 -5.28
C LEU A 296 15.61 -1.87 -4.43
N LEU A 297 16.28 -1.10 -3.54
CA LEU A 297 17.26 -1.67 -2.61
C LEU A 297 16.61 -2.62 -1.59
N GLY A 298 15.44 -2.28 -1.04
CA GLY A 298 14.68 -3.13 -0.14
C GLY A 298 14.26 -4.44 -0.80
N GLY A 299 13.74 -4.36 -2.02
CA GLY A 299 13.39 -5.54 -2.83
C GLY A 299 14.60 -6.43 -3.14
N TRP A 300 15.74 -5.83 -3.50
CA TRP A 300 16.99 -6.56 -3.68
C TRP A 300 17.45 -7.21 -2.36
N ALA A 301 17.41 -6.47 -1.25
CA ALA A 301 17.83 -6.97 0.05
C ALA A 301 17.03 -8.22 0.48
N VAL A 302 15.71 -8.24 0.23
CA VAL A 302 14.84 -9.41 0.51
C VAL A 302 15.30 -10.67 -0.25
N THR A 303 15.87 -10.51 -1.44
CA THR A 303 16.39 -11.65 -2.22
C THR A 303 17.77 -12.15 -1.72
N ARG A 304 18.49 -11.34 -0.91
CA ARG A 304 19.89 -11.60 -0.54
C ARG A 304 20.11 -11.89 0.93
N PHE A 305 19.35 -11.27 1.80
CA PHE A 305 19.55 -11.30 3.24
C PHE A 305 18.41 -12.02 3.98
N GLU A 306 18.69 -12.44 5.21
CA GLU A 306 17.71 -13.06 6.09
C GLU A 306 16.61 -12.05 6.50
N MET A 307 15.34 -12.45 6.38
CA MET A 307 14.18 -11.61 6.65
C MET A 307 14.21 -10.99 8.06
N ARG A 308 14.62 -11.73 9.08
CA ARG A 308 14.68 -11.25 10.47
C ARG A 308 15.59 -10.02 10.61
N ARG A 309 16.78 -10.06 10.02
CA ARG A 309 17.72 -8.93 10.03
C ARG A 309 17.20 -7.74 9.25
N LEU A 310 16.56 -8.01 8.11
CA LEU A 310 15.96 -6.95 7.29
C LEU A 310 14.82 -6.22 8.00
N LEU A 311 13.98 -6.93 8.76
CA LEU A 311 12.93 -6.31 9.56
C LEU A 311 13.50 -5.37 10.63
N VAL A 312 14.62 -5.75 11.30
CA VAL A 312 15.31 -4.87 12.25
C VAL A 312 15.86 -3.63 11.55
N VAL A 313 16.60 -3.83 10.45
CA VAL A 313 17.20 -2.72 9.68
C VAL A 313 16.13 -1.77 9.17
N ALA A 314 15.03 -2.30 8.63
CA ALA A 314 13.92 -1.51 8.13
C ALA A 314 13.21 -0.72 9.26
N ALA A 315 12.93 -1.37 10.39
CA ALA A 315 12.32 -0.74 11.56
C ALA A 315 13.19 0.37 12.13
N LEU A 316 14.47 0.11 12.34
CA LEU A 316 15.43 1.12 12.83
C LEU A 316 15.63 2.24 11.81
N GLY A 317 15.72 1.91 10.51
CA GLY A 317 15.86 2.90 9.45
C GLY A 317 14.73 3.93 9.46
N VAL A 318 13.48 3.47 9.54
CA VAL A 318 12.29 4.35 9.62
C VAL A 318 12.29 5.17 10.92
N ALA A 319 12.60 4.56 12.06
CA ALA A 319 12.61 5.28 13.34
C ALA A 319 13.71 6.34 13.38
N LEU A 320 14.92 5.99 12.93
CA LEU A 320 16.08 6.92 12.93
C LEU A 320 15.89 8.04 11.91
N SER A 321 15.22 7.80 10.78
CA SER A 321 14.91 8.86 9.82
C SER A 321 14.01 9.93 10.42
N ASN A 322 13.14 9.59 11.37
CA ASN A 322 12.30 10.55 12.07
C ASN A 322 13.13 11.54 12.92
N MET A 323 14.32 11.14 13.40
CA MET A 323 15.24 12.05 14.11
C MET A 323 15.81 13.15 13.20
N LEU A 324 15.88 12.92 11.89
CA LEU A 324 16.33 13.96 10.94
C LEU A 324 15.38 15.17 10.90
N TYR A 325 14.11 14.98 11.28
CA TYR A 325 13.17 16.09 11.43
C TYR A 325 13.57 17.05 12.55
N LEU A 326 14.28 16.58 13.59
CA LEU A 326 14.88 17.47 14.60
C LEU A 326 16.00 18.34 14.01
N VAL A 327 16.80 17.77 13.09
CA VAL A 327 17.83 18.56 12.39
C VAL A 327 17.17 19.67 11.57
N MET A 328 16.07 19.37 10.88
CA MET A 328 15.31 20.38 10.13
C MET A 328 14.66 21.41 11.06
N ALA A 329 14.13 21.00 12.21
CA ALA A 329 13.54 21.90 13.21
C ALA A 329 14.57 22.88 13.80
N GLN A 330 15.83 22.45 13.94
CA GLN A 330 16.93 23.30 14.40
C GLN A 330 17.50 24.23 13.31
N ASN A 331 17.17 23.97 12.05
CA ASN A 331 17.65 24.73 10.89
C ASN A 331 16.48 25.20 10.00
N PRO A 332 15.58 26.05 10.52
CA PRO A 332 14.41 26.49 9.79
C PRO A 332 14.79 27.27 8.54
N GLY A 333 14.07 27.03 7.44
CA GLY A 333 14.30 27.68 6.14
C GLY A 333 15.53 27.20 5.38
N GLN A 334 16.36 26.32 5.95
CA GLN A 334 17.57 25.82 5.31
C GLN A 334 17.25 24.64 4.38
N THR A 335 17.40 24.87 3.06
CA THR A 335 17.08 23.85 2.03
C THR A 335 17.88 22.56 2.21
N TRP A 336 19.14 22.62 2.65
CA TRP A 336 19.96 21.42 2.86
C TRP A 336 19.37 20.53 3.94
N ALA A 337 18.89 21.11 5.07
CA ALA A 337 18.28 20.35 6.16
C ALA A 337 16.98 19.66 5.70
N PHE A 338 16.18 20.34 4.87
CA PHE A 338 14.99 19.78 4.24
C PHE A 338 15.32 18.62 3.32
N VAL A 339 16.31 18.78 2.42
CA VAL A 339 16.74 17.74 1.49
C VAL A 339 17.29 16.52 2.23
N VAL A 340 18.14 16.71 3.25
CA VAL A 340 18.71 15.61 4.05
C VAL A 340 17.62 14.85 4.78
N THR A 341 16.69 15.56 5.43
CA THR A 341 15.57 14.94 6.16
C THR A 341 14.70 14.11 5.22
N LEU A 342 14.26 14.69 4.09
CA LEU A 342 13.43 13.95 3.16
C LEU A 342 14.16 12.83 2.43
N SER A 343 15.48 12.94 2.24
CA SER A 343 16.29 11.84 1.72
C SER A 343 16.27 10.64 2.65
N GLY A 344 16.57 10.87 3.93
CA GLY A 344 16.57 9.80 4.93
C GLY A 344 15.18 9.17 5.10
N ASP A 345 14.16 10.00 5.24
CA ASP A 345 12.78 9.56 5.45
C ASP A 345 12.25 8.75 4.25
N ASN A 346 12.28 9.32 3.04
CA ASN A 346 11.75 8.63 1.86
C ASN A 346 12.55 7.38 1.50
N PHE A 347 13.89 7.38 1.73
CA PHE A 347 14.70 6.21 1.50
C PHE A 347 14.36 5.09 2.50
N ALA A 348 14.27 5.41 3.79
CA ALA A 348 13.95 4.45 4.84
C ALA A 348 12.56 3.83 4.63
N GLN A 349 11.54 4.65 4.36
CA GLN A 349 10.19 4.19 4.05
C GLN A 349 10.14 3.37 2.76
N GLY A 350 10.86 3.83 1.71
CA GLY A 350 11.00 3.10 0.46
C GLY A 350 11.59 1.72 0.67
N PHE A 351 12.66 1.61 1.47
CA PHE A 351 13.30 0.34 1.82
C PHE A 351 12.39 -0.57 2.66
N ALA A 352 11.73 -0.02 3.67
CA ALA A 352 10.89 -0.78 4.60
C ALA A 352 9.63 -1.35 3.92
N GLY A 353 9.07 -0.67 2.92
CA GLY A 353 7.87 -1.09 2.21
C GLY A 353 7.95 -2.51 1.65
N PRO A 354 8.84 -2.80 0.68
CA PRO A 354 9.00 -4.15 0.11
C PRO A 354 9.40 -5.21 1.14
N VAL A 355 10.16 -4.85 2.19
CA VAL A 355 10.53 -5.78 3.27
C VAL A 355 9.29 -6.22 4.04
N LEU A 356 8.45 -5.28 4.50
CA LEU A 356 7.20 -5.60 5.20
C LEU A 356 6.21 -6.36 4.31
N VAL A 357 6.09 -5.95 3.04
CA VAL A 357 5.24 -6.60 2.05
C VAL A 357 5.67 -8.06 1.82
N ALA A 358 6.96 -8.31 1.66
CA ALA A 358 7.51 -9.66 1.50
C ALA A 358 7.31 -10.50 2.77
N PHE A 359 7.49 -9.91 3.95
CA PHE A 359 7.23 -10.56 5.23
C PHE A 359 5.76 -10.97 5.35
N MET A 360 4.81 -10.04 5.17
CA MET A 360 3.37 -10.35 5.22
C MET A 360 2.98 -11.41 4.19
N SER A 361 3.56 -11.36 2.98
CA SER A 361 3.33 -12.39 1.95
C SER A 361 3.78 -13.78 2.40
N GLY A 362 4.81 -13.82 3.24
CA GLY A 362 5.30 -15.04 3.87
C GLY A 362 4.35 -15.65 4.91
N LEU A 363 3.49 -14.86 5.50
CA LEU A 363 2.56 -15.31 6.55
C LEU A 363 1.25 -15.89 6.01
N VAL A 364 0.88 -15.57 4.77
CA VAL A 364 -0.44 -15.96 4.23
C VAL A 364 -0.43 -17.36 3.64
N ASN A 365 -1.57 -18.05 3.77
CA ASN A 365 -1.84 -19.31 3.11
C ASN A 365 -2.38 -19.05 1.70
N ARG A 366 -1.85 -19.77 0.69
CA ARG A 366 -2.33 -19.69 -0.69
C ARG A 366 -3.82 -20.02 -0.86
N SER A 367 -4.40 -20.70 0.11
CA SER A 367 -5.83 -20.98 0.14
C SER A 367 -6.71 -19.79 0.55
N PHE A 368 -6.17 -18.81 1.23
CA PHE A 368 -6.88 -17.64 1.77
C PHE A 368 -6.09 -16.34 1.52
N THR A 369 -5.40 -16.27 0.39
CA THR A 369 -4.41 -15.23 0.11
C THR A 369 -5.00 -13.82 0.22
N ALA A 370 -6.12 -13.57 -0.46
CA ALA A 370 -6.74 -12.25 -0.46
C ALA A 370 -7.21 -11.84 0.94
N THR A 371 -7.87 -12.76 1.66
CA THR A 371 -8.43 -12.46 2.99
C THR A 371 -7.34 -12.23 4.03
N GLN A 372 -6.37 -13.15 4.14
CA GLN A 372 -5.31 -13.04 5.13
C GLN A 372 -4.40 -11.84 4.83
N TYR A 373 -4.05 -11.60 3.57
CA TYR A 373 -3.23 -10.44 3.21
C TYR A 373 -3.98 -9.12 3.41
N ALA A 374 -5.27 -9.04 3.04
CA ALA A 374 -6.09 -7.87 3.30
C ALA A 374 -6.18 -7.55 4.80
N LEU A 375 -6.34 -8.57 5.65
CA LEU A 375 -6.34 -8.41 7.10
C LEU A 375 -4.99 -7.83 7.60
N LEU A 376 -3.87 -8.44 7.20
CA LEU A 376 -2.54 -8.00 7.61
C LEU A 376 -2.26 -6.57 7.13
N SER A 377 -2.55 -6.25 5.87
CA SER A 377 -2.32 -4.91 5.32
C SER A 377 -3.24 -3.84 5.92
N SER A 378 -4.48 -4.18 6.26
CA SER A 378 -5.39 -3.30 6.99
C SER A 378 -4.89 -3.05 8.41
N LEU A 379 -4.45 -4.09 9.10
CA LEU A 379 -3.89 -3.99 10.44
C LEU A 379 -2.59 -3.18 10.48
N ALA A 380 -1.73 -3.31 9.46
CA ALA A 380 -0.50 -2.51 9.35
C ALA A 380 -0.76 -0.99 9.27
N ASN A 381 -1.94 -0.57 8.81
CA ASN A 381 -2.27 0.83 8.59
C ASN A 381 -3.22 1.41 9.66
N LEU A 382 -4.06 0.60 10.29
CA LEU A 382 -5.13 1.06 11.17
C LEU A 382 -4.63 1.78 12.43
N PRO A 383 -3.68 1.23 13.23
CA PRO A 383 -3.20 1.90 14.45
C PRO A 383 -2.56 3.24 14.14
N GLY A 384 -1.76 3.31 13.10
CA GLY A 384 -1.08 4.55 12.71
C GLY A 384 -2.04 5.64 12.26
N LYS A 385 -3.14 5.29 11.57
CA LYS A 385 -4.18 6.28 11.21
C LYS A 385 -4.93 6.79 12.44
N LEU A 386 -5.23 5.92 13.39
CA LEU A 386 -5.90 6.31 14.64
C LEU A 386 -5.01 7.22 15.48
N ILE A 387 -3.77 6.81 15.71
CA ILE A 387 -2.82 7.58 16.55
C ILE A 387 -2.30 8.81 15.78
N GLY A 388 -2.07 8.68 14.47
CA GLY A 388 -1.68 9.81 13.62
C GLY A 388 -2.70 10.95 13.63
N GLY A 389 -4.00 10.65 13.72
CA GLY A 389 -5.04 11.66 13.91
C GLY A 389 -4.90 12.45 15.21
N MET A 390 -4.29 11.87 16.25
CA MET A 390 -4.02 12.54 17.53
C MET A 390 -2.71 13.33 17.53
N SER A 391 -1.85 13.19 16.54
CA SER A 391 -0.54 13.86 16.48
C SER A 391 -0.65 15.39 16.50
N GLY A 392 -1.76 15.95 15.97
CA GLY A 392 -2.03 17.38 16.02
C GLY A 392 -2.21 17.91 17.44
N PHE A 393 -2.87 17.17 18.33
CA PHE A 393 -2.99 17.54 19.75
C PHE A 393 -1.63 17.51 20.43
N LEU A 394 -0.81 16.48 20.14
CA LEU A 394 0.54 16.39 20.68
C LEU A 394 1.42 17.57 20.25
N VAL A 395 1.34 17.98 18.97
CA VAL A 395 2.07 19.15 18.48
C VAL A 395 1.59 20.45 19.17
N LYS A 396 0.28 20.60 19.36
CA LYS A 396 -0.30 21.77 20.04
C LYS A 396 0.18 21.89 21.47
N ASP A 397 0.27 20.78 22.20
CA ASP A 397 0.57 20.78 23.63
C ASP A 397 2.10 20.76 23.89
N SER A 398 2.89 20.07 23.06
CA SER A 398 4.31 19.78 23.33
C SER A 398 5.26 20.14 22.17
N GLY A 399 4.72 20.64 21.05
CA GLY A 399 5.50 21.05 19.89
C GLY A 399 5.96 19.91 18.98
N TYR A 400 6.53 20.26 17.83
CA TYR A 400 6.99 19.31 16.82
C TYR A 400 8.14 18.41 17.29
N SER A 401 9.07 18.96 18.09
CA SER A 401 10.21 18.19 18.60
C SER A 401 9.76 17.00 19.44
N ALA A 402 8.73 17.16 20.27
CA ALA A 402 8.14 16.06 21.03
C ALA A 402 7.54 15.00 20.13
N LEU A 403 6.81 15.40 19.07
CA LEU A 403 6.27 14.47 18.08
C LEU A 403 7.38 13.63 17.44
N PHE A 404 8.50 14.25 17.02
CA PHE A 404 9.61 13.55 16.37
C PHE A 404 10.28 12.53 17.29
N VAL A 405 10.50 12.91 18.55
CA VAL A 405 11.05 12.00 19.57
C VAL A 405 10.08 10.85 19.86
N ILE A 406 8.81 11.14 20.09
CA ILE A 406 7.79 10.13 20.40
C ILE A 406 7.58 9.20 19.22
N SER A 407 7.53 9.70 17.98
CA SER A 407 7.44 8.84 16.78
C SER A 407 8.66 7.92 16.64
N THR A 408 9.86 8.43 16.95
CA THR A 408 11.07 7.60 16.96
C THR A 408 11.02 6.52 18.04
N VAL A 409 10.63 6.89 19.26
CA VAL A 409 10.55 5.93 20.39
C VAL A 409 9.45 4.92 20.21
N SER A 410 8.40 5.23 19.44
CA SER A 410 7.29 4.31 19.14
C SER A 410 7.72 3.03 18.40
N ILE A 411 8.98 2.95 17.90
CA ILE A 411 9.54 1.72 17.36
C ILE A 411 9.92 0.69 18.45
N VAL A 412 10.15 1.12 19.67
CA VAL A 412 10.61 0.24 20.77
C VAL A 412 9.66 -0.94 21.01
N PRO A 413 8.34 -0.77 21.12
CA PRO A 413 7.39 -1.88 21.20
C PRO A 413 7.53 -2.86 20.02
N THR A 414 7.74 -2.35 18.80
CA THR A 414 7.94 -3.19 17.61
C THR A 414 9.20 -4.04 17.72
N LEU A 415 10.31 -3.46 18.18
CA LEU A 415 11.56 -4.18 18.39
C LEU A 415 11.47 -5.20 19.54
N ILE A 416 10.74 -4.88 20.62
CA ILE A 416 10.48 -5.82 21.72
C ILE A 416 9.70 -7.02 21.20
N VAL A 417 8.60 -6.79 20.48
CA VAL A 417 7.78 -7.87 19.90
C VAL A 417 8.64 -8.70 18.93
N LEU A 418 9.43 -8.06 18.07
CA LEU A 418 10.32 -8.76 17.15
C LEU A 418 11.36 -9.61 17.90
N GLY A 419 11.94 -9.10 18.99
CA GLY A 419 12.88 -9.82 19.85
C GLY A 419 12.22 -11.05 20.51
N LEU A 420 11.02 -10.90 21.04
CA LEU A 420 10.25 -12.01 21.62
C LEU A 420 9.90 -13.09 20.60
N LEU A 421 9.63 -12.68 19.36
CA LEU A 421 9.31 -13.58 18.26
C LEU A 421 10.54 -14.13 17.54
N TRP A 422 11.74 -13.63 17.82
CA TRP A 422 12.97 -13.85 17.04
C TRP A 422 13.22 -15.31 16.66
N ARG A 423 13.11 -16.21 17.65
CA ARG A 423 13.35 -17.65 17.45
C ARG A 423 12.17 -18.37 16.80
N ARG A 424 10.97 -17.78 16.83
CA ARG A 424 9.71 -18.37 16.37
C ARG A 424 9.21 -17.79 15.05
N LEU A 425 9.89 -16.75 14.53
CA LEU A 425 9.54 -16.18 13.24
C LEU A 425 9.65 -17.26 12.15
N PRO A 426 8.61 -17.46 11.34
CA PRO A 426 8.62 -18.44 10.27
C PRO A 426 9.73 -18.08 9.27
N THR A 427 10.61 -19.05 8.99
CA THR A 427 11.62 -18.94 7.94
C THR A 427 11.04 -19.46 6.62
N PRO A 428 11.59 -19.07 5.47
CA PRO A 428 11.13 -19.60 4.17
C PRO A 428 11.21 -21.13 4.07
N THR A 429 12.03 -21.77 4.91
CA THR A 429 12.23 -23.23 5.00
C THR A 429 11.17 -23.94 5.84
N ASP A 430 10.40 -23.23 6.67
CA ASP A 430 9.42 -23.81 7.61
C ASP A 430 8.02 -23.95 7.02
N ARG A 431 7.89 -23.93 5.69
CA ARG A 431 6.58 -24.03 5.04
C ARG A 431 6.25 -25.49 4.73
N PRO A 432 5.05 -25.95 5.16
CA PRO A 432 4.53 -27.24 4.74
C PRO A 432 4.20 -27.28 3.25
#